data_58e141a96080ada478b0cc650a3de908
#
_entry.id   58e141a96080ada478b0cc650a3de908
#
_cell.length_a   1.000
_cell.length_b   1.000
_cell.length_c   1.000
_cell.angle_alpha   90.00
_cell.angle_beta   90.00
_cell.angle_gamma   90.00
#
_symmetry.space_group_name_H-M   'P 1'
#
loop_
_entity.id
_entity.type
_entity.pdbx_description
1 polymer ?
#
loop_
_entity_poly.entity_id
_entity_poly.type
_entity_poly.pdbx_seq_one_letter_code
_entity_poly.pdbx_strand_id
1 'polypeptide(L)'
;PVGGMNGLFAKLSILELRAEAGTCSGSCSSYACFKGGPADGEGLASEGCPLGTHPAHLRDNRNCVLCMTCTQACPNRSVQLRLRPPAADLQRNIEPPDGERGLILVLAGGICLHHWQRLLGWLPLAPASLHEGPLLARLSFAAVALALPAAAGLWLKRRWLYTGLPMLWALLLARHL
;
A
#
# COMPACT_ATOMS: atom_id res chain seq x y z
N PRO A 1 2.19 -11.99 1.76
CA PRO A 1 3.13 -10.86 1.89
C PRO A 1 3.02 -9.87 0.71
N VAL A 2 3.00 -10.35 -0.55
CA VAL A 2 2.98 -9.49 -1.75
C VAL A 2 1.72 -8.61 -1.81
N GLY A 3 0.55 -9.15 -1.46
CA GLY A 3 -0.70 -8.39 -1.43
C GLY A 3 -0.68 -7.22 -0.46
N GLY A 4 -0.08 -7.40 0.71
CA GLY A 4 0.08 -6.32 1.69
C GLY A 4 0.99 -5.20 1.18
N MET A 5 2.08 -5.56 0.51
CA MET A 5 3.03 -4.61 -0.08
C MET A 5 2.37 -3.82 -1.22
N ASN A 6 1.65 -4.51 -2.12
CA ASN A 6 0.91 -3.87 -3.20
C ASN A 6 -0.18 -2.92 -2.66
N GLY A 7 -0.91 -3.33 -1.62
CA GLY A 7 -1.91 -2.49 -0.97
C GLY A 7 -1.31 -1.23 -0.35
N LEU A 8 -0.11 -1.33 0.23
CA LEU A 8 0.59 -0.18 0.79
C LEU A 8 1.00 0.82 -0.31
N PHE A 9 1.61 0.33 -1.39
CA PHE A 9 2.03 1.18 -2.50
C PHE A 9 0.86 1.70 -3.35
N ALA A 10 -0.29 1.03 -3.37
CA ALA A 10 -1.50 1.52 -4.02
C ALA A 10 -1.99 2.87 -3.48
N LYS A 11 -1.60 3.24 -2.25
CA LYS A 11 -1.89 4.57 -1.68
C LYS A 11 -1.17 5.71 -2.39
N LEU A 12 -0.08 5.42 -3.13
CA LEU A 12 0.66 6.40 -3.95
C LEU A 12 -0.01 6.65 -5.30
N SER A 13 -0.98 5.83 -5.70
CA SER A 13 -1.62 5.88 -7.02
C SER A 13 -2.30 7.22 -7.29
N ILE A 14 -2.18 7.68 -8.53
CA ILE A 14 -2.88 8.84 -9.09
C ILE A 14 -4.31 8.51 -9.53
N LEU A 15 -4.65 7.23 -9.62
CA LEU A 15 -5.98 6.74 -9.96
C LEU A 15 -6.67 6.24 -8.70
N GLU A 16 -7.94 6.58 -8.56
CA GLU A 16 -8.80 6.02 -7.54
C GLU A 16 -10.16 5.62 -8.10
N LEU A 17 -10.72 4.56 -7.57
CA LEU A 17 -12.08 4.13 -7.84
C LEU A 17 -12.92 4.49 -6.62
N ARG A 18 -14.00 5.26 -6.85
CA ARG A 18 -14.92 5.69 -5.80
C ARG A 18 -16.35 5.62 -6.29
N ALA A 19 -17.24 5.30 -5.37
CA ALA A 19 -18.66 5.40 -5.61
C ALA A 19 -19.23 6.63 -4.91
N GLU A 20 -20.30 7.17 -5.47
CA GLU A 20 -21.06 8.25 -4.87
C GLU A 20 -21.95 7.68 -3.77
N ALA A 21 -21.60 7.96 -2.51
CA ALA A 21 -22.25 7.37 -1.35
C ALA A 21 -23.76 7.68 -1.29
N GLY A 22 -24.17 8.89 -1.69
CA GLY A 22 -25.58 9.28 -1.73
C GLY A 22 -26.41 8.43 -2.68
N THR A 23 -25.90 8.20 -3.89
CA THR A 23 -26.55 7.33 -4.89
C THR A 23 -26.59 5.87 -4.41
N CYS A 24 -25.49 5.40 -3.80
CA CYS A 24 -25.42 4.02 -3.28
C CYS A 24 -26.41 3.77 -2.13
N SER A 25 -26.61 4.75 -1.24
CA SER A 25 -27.50 4.59 -0.09
C SER A 25 -28.96 4.87 -0.43
N GLY A 26 -29.25 5.78 -1.36
CA GLY A 26 -30.61 6.22 -1.67
C GLY A 26 -31.28 5.47 -2.81
N SER A 27 -30.52 5.08 -3.84
CA SER A 27 -31.09 4.56 -5.10
C SER A 27 -30.70 3.13 -5.44
N CYS A 28 -29.73 2.53 -4.74
CA CYS A 28 -29.24 1.20 -5.06
C CYS A 28 -29.91 0.12 -4.19
N SER A 29 -30.59 -0.81 -4.85
CA SER A 29 -31.21 -1.98 -4.19
C SER A 29 -30.48 -3.28 -4.51
N SER A 30 -29.75 -3.34 -5.65
CA SER A 30 -29.14 -4.60 -6.15
C SER A 30 -27.81 -4.94 -5.49
N TYR A 31 -26.97 -3.93 -5.19
CA TYR A 31 -25.58 -4.11 -4.72
C TYR A 31 -24.74 -5.01 -5.62
N ALA A 32 -25.06 -5.07 -6.91
CA ALA A 32 -24.43 -5.98 -7.88
C ALA A 32 -22.91 -5.77 -8.00
N CYS A 33 -22.43 -4.52 -7.81
CA CYS A 33 -21.01 -4.18 -7.79
C CYS A 33 -20.21 -4.92 -6.71
N PHE A 34 -20.88 -5.34 -5.65
CA PHE A 34 -20.28 -6.00 -4.48
C PHE A 34 -20.65 -7.49 -4.43
N LYS A 35 -21.95 -7.80 -4.50
CA LYS A 35 -22.46 -9.17 -4.33
C LYS A 35 -22.43 -10.00 -5.60
N GLY A 36 -22.27 -9.38 -6.73
CA GLY A 36 -22.57 -9.97 -8.02
C GLY A 36 -23.99 -9.65 -8.46
N GLY A 37 -24.20 -9.65 -9.75
CA GLY A 37 -25.48 -9.34 -10.39
C GLY A 37 -26.08 -10.53 -11.12
N PRO A 38 -27.42 -10.54 -11.31
CA PRO A 38 -28.09 -11.54 -12.10
C PRO A 38 -27.63 -11.50 -13.57
N ALA A 39 -27.72 -12.63 -14.27
CA ALA A 39 -27.36 -12.73 -15.68
C ALA A 39 -28.22 -11.83 -16.58
N ASP A 40 -29.45 -11.50 -16.16
CA ASP A 40 -30.49 -10.82 -16.94
C ASP A 40 -30.94 -9.55 -16.27
N GLY A 41 -30.06 -8.61 -16.00
CA GLY A 41 -30.42 -7.32 -15.40
C GLY A 41 -29.90 -6.12 -16.19
N GLU A 42 -30.34 -4.89 -15.83
CA GLU A 42 -29.87 -3.64 -16.43
C GLU A 42 -28.35 -3.41 -16.22
N GLY A 43 -27.70 -4.15 -15.33
CA GLY A 43 -26.26 -4.21 -15.17
C GLY A 43 -25.71 -5.42 -15.87
N LEU A 44 -24.45 -5.37 -16.33
CA LEU A 44 -23.77 -6.55 -16.83
C LEU A 44 -23.65 -7.59 -15.71
N ALA A 45 -23.92 -8.85 -16.02
CA ALA A 45 -23.70 -9.96 -15.10
C ALA A 45 -22.26 -9.92 -14.57
N SER A 46 -22.09 -9.98 -13.27
CA SER A 46 -20.77 -9.95 -12.63
C SER A 46 -20.74 -10.85 -11.41
N GLU A 47 -19.58 -11.41 -11.13
CA GLU A 47 -19.33 -12.18 -9.91
C GLU A 47 -19.21 -11.30 -8.65
N GLY A 48 -19.28 -9.96 -8.82
CA GLY A 48 -19.09 -9.00 -7.75
C GLY A 48 -17.64 -8.65 -7.51
N CYS A 49 -17.37 -8.00 -6.38
CA CYS A 49 -16.02 -7.58 -6.04
C CYS A 49 -15.17 -8.77 -5.56
N PRO A 50 -14.04 -9.10 -6.22
CA PRO A 50 -13.19 -10.23 -5.81
C PRO A 50 -12.56 -10.06 -4.44
N LEU A 51 -12.47 -8.81 -3.94
CA LEU A 51 -11.95 -8.49 -2.62
C LEU A 51 -13.05 -8.34 -1.56
N GLY A 52 -14.31 -8.58 -1.92
CA GLY A 52 -15.44 -8.44 -1.01
C GLY A 52 -15.61 -7.02 -0.44
N THR A 53 -15.20 -5.99 -1.20
CA THR A 53 -15.25 -4.61 -0.72
C THR A 53 -16.27 -3.80 -1.52
N HIS A 54 -17.21 -3.17 -0.81
CA HIS A 54 -18.18 -2.30 -1.45
C HIS A 54 -17.54 -0.95 -1.84
N PRO A 55 -17.67 -0.48 -3.10
CA PRO A 55 -17.02 0.73 -3.59
C PRO A 55 -17.32 2.01 -2.78
N ALA A 56 -18.52 2.11 -2.19
CA ALA A 56 -18.89 3.27 -1.36
C ALA A 56 -18.12 3.32 -0.01
N HIS A 57 -17.59 2.20 0.44
CA HIS A 57 -16.84 2.11 1.70
C HIS A 57 -15.32 2.18 1.50
N LEU A 58 -14.85 2.30 0.26
CA LEU A 58 -13.44 2.48 -0.02
C LEU A 58 -12.95 3.82 0.52
N ARG A 59 -12.08 3.79 1.53
CA ARG A 59 -11.45 4.98 2.10
C ARG A 59 -10.12 5.31 1.42
N ASP A 60 -9.41 4.28 0.98
CA ASP A 60 -8.14 4.36 0.26
C ASP A 60 -8.08 3.29 -0.84
N ASN A 61 -6.99 3.23 -1.59
CA ASN A 61 -6.81 2.27 -2.67
C ASN A 61 -6.28 0.90 -2.22
N ARG A 62 -6.00 0.71 -0.94
CA ARG A 62 -5.43 -0.54 -0.42
C ARG A 62 -6.26 -1.77 -0.75
N ASN A 63 -7.58 -1.64 -0.65
CA ASN A 63 -8.53 -2.72 -0.86
C ASN A 63 -9.21 -2.66 -2.24
N CYS A 64 -8.50 -2.16 -3.25
CA CYS A 64 -8.98 -2.07 -4.61
C CYS A 64 -7.88 -2.47 -5.60
N VAL A 65 -8.13 -3.47 -6.43
CA VAL A 65 -7.21 -3.91 -7.50
C VAL A 65 -7.52 -3.30 -8.86
N LEU A 66 -8.43 -2.31 -8.91
CA LEU A 66 -8.83 -1.63 -10.14
C LEU A 66 -9.29 -2.58 -11.26
N CYS A 67 -9.95 -3.69 -10.92
CA CYS A 67 -10.47 -4.64 -11.89
C CYS A 67 -11.66 -4.12 -12.71
N MET A 68 -12.26 -2.98 -12.34
CA MET A 68 -13.37 -2.30 -13.01
C MET A 68 -14.70 -3.08 -13.03
N THR A 69 -14.79 -4.26 -12.45
CA THR A 69 -16.03 -5.06 -12.42
C THR A 69 -17.19 -4.27 -11.80
N CYS A 70 -16.92 -3.50 -10.74
CA CYS A 70 -17.96 -2.69 -10.09
C CYS A 70 -18.46 -1.52 -10.95
N THR A 71 -17.64 -0.97 -11.85
CA THR A 71 -18.08 0.09 -12.78
C THR A 71 -19.02 -0.47 -13.84
N GLN A 72 -18.77 -1.70 -14.30
CA GLN A 72 -19.60 -2.40 -15.26
C GLN A 72 -20.93 -2.84 -14.64
N ALA A 73 -20.88 -3.40 -13.43
CA ALA A 73 -22.04 -3.95 -12.75
C ALA A 73 -22.95 -2.90 -12.08
N CYS A 74 -22.60 -1.62 -12.06
CA CYS A 74 -23.37 -0.59 -11.38
C CYS A 74 -24.49 -0.03 -12.27
N PRO A 75 -25.79 -0.34 -12.04
CA PRO A 75 -26.88 0.17 -12.84
C PRO A 75 -27.04 1.69 -12.70
N ASN A 76 -26.69 2.25 -11.56
CA ASN A 76 -26.80 3.67 -11.28
C ASN A 76 -25.58 4.49 -11.73
N ARG A 77 -24.58 3.85 -12.36
CA ARG A 77 -23.31 4.49 -12.78
C ARG A 77 -22.66 5.34 -11.69
N SER A 78 -22.87 4.95 -10.42
CA SER A 78 -22.35 5.65 -9.25
C SER A 78 -20.84 5.47 -9.09
N VAL A 79 -20.31 4.34 -9.58
CA VAL A 79 -18.88 4.01 -9.46
C VAL A 79 -18.09 4.69 -10.58
N GLN A 80 -17.11 5.50 -10.20
CA GLN A 80 -16.33 6.31 -11.12
C GLN A 80 -14.84 6.10 -10.88
N LEU A 81 -14.07 6.11 -11.96
CA LEU A 81 -12.63 6.24 -11.93
C LEU A 81 -12.26 7.73 -11.90
N ARG A 82 -11.48 8.14 -10.90
CA ARG A 82 -11.09 9.54 -10.69
C ARG A 82 -9.58 9.68 -10.69
N LEU A 83 -9.11 10.80 -11.23
CA LEU A 83 -7.72 11.23 -11.08
C LEU A 83 -7.58 12.03 -9.78
N ARG A 84 -6.49 11.83 -9.08
CA ARG A 84 -6.18 12.53 -7.83
C ARG A 84 -4.69 12.86 -7.76
N PRO A 85 -4.29 13.80 -6.90
CA PRO A 85 -2.88 14.05 -6.65
C PRO A 85 -2.16 12.77 -6.17
N PRO A 86 -0.90 12.56 -6.57
CA PRO A 86 -0.10 11.45 -6.06
C PRO A 86 -0.08 11.45 -4.53
N ALA A 87 -0.15 10.26 -3.94
CA ALA A 87 -0.12 10.09 -2.49
C ALA A 87 -1.26 10.79 -1.71
N ALA A 88 -2.38 11.10 -2.36
CA ALA A 88 -3.53 11.74 -1.69
C ALA A 88 -4.05 10.94 -0.48
N ASP A 89 -3.96 9.61 -0.50
CA ASP A 89 -4.36 8.77 0.64
C ASP A 89 -3.44 8.98 1.86
N LEU A 90 -2.19 9.39 1.66
CA LEU A 90 -1.25 9.65 2.76
C LEU A 90 -1.52 10.99 3.45
N GLN A 91 -2.15 11.92 2.73
CA GLN A 91 -2.53 13.24 3.27
C GLN A 91 -3.82 13.17 4.10
N ARG A 92 -4.63 12.16 3.87
CA ARG A 92 -5.78 11.88 4.72
C ARG A 92 -5.27 11.43 6.08
N ASN A 93 -5.79 12.02 7.18
CA ASN A 93 -5.40 11.68 8.57
C ASN A 93 -5.85 10.25 8.94
N ILE A 94 -5.49 9.26 8.14
CA ILE A 94 -5.77 7.85 8.39
C ILE A 94 -4.53 7.27 9.06
N GLU A 95 -4.68 6.87 10.31
CA GLU A 95 -3.60 6.16 10.99
C GLU A 95 -3.37 4.78 10.37
N PRO A 96 -2.11 4.38 10.12
CA PRO A 96 -1.82 3.06 9.62
C PRO A 96 -2.22 1.99 10.64
N PRO A 97 -2.91 0.93 10.23
CA PRO A 97 -3.12 -0.22 11.08
C PRO A 97 -1.77 -0.86 11.45
N ASP A 98 -1.71 -1.58 12.57
CA ASP A 98 -0.46 -2.13 13.10
C ASP A 98 0.28 -3.03 12.09
N GLY A 99 -0.45 -3.78 11.27
CA GLY A 99 0.15 -4.59 10.21
C GLY A 99 0.87 -3.78 9.12
N GLU A 100 0.32 -2.63 8.71
CA GLU A 100 0.99 -1.74 7.76
C GLU A 100 2.20 -1.05 8.38
N ARG A 101 2.10 -0.67 9.65
CA ARG A 101 3.22 -0.11 10.40
C ARG A 101 4.40 -1.08 10.42
N GLY A 102 4.16 -2.34 10.80
CA GLY A 102 5.18 -3.37 10.78
C GLY A 102 5.79 -3.56 9.39
N LEU A 103 4.95 -3.59 8.35
CA LEU A 103 5.42 -3.74 6.97
C LEU A 103 6.31 -2.57 6.52
N ILE A 104 5.94 -1.32 6.82
CA ILE A 104 6.77 -0.14 6.49
C ILE A 104 8.13 -0.23 7.18
N LEU A 105 8.16 -0.62 8.45
CA LEU A 105 9.40 -0.73 9.21
C LEU A 105 10.30 -1.85 8.68
N VAL A 106 9.72 -3.00 8.33
CA VAL A 106 10.47 -4.11 7.71
C VAL A 106 11.01 -3.73 6.33
N LEU A 107 10.22 -3.04 5.51
CA LEU A 107 10.67 -2.54 4.21
C LEU A 107 11.80 -1.51 4.37
N ALA A 108 11.70 -0.59 5.33
CA ALA A 108 12.75 0.37 5.62
C ALA A 108 14.04 -0.33 6.07
N GLY A 109 13.94 -1.31 6.96
CA GLY A 109 15.07 -2.15 7.38
C GLY A 109 15.70 -2.92 6.25
N GLY A 110 14.88 -3.52 5.37
CA GLY A 110 15.34 -4.24 4.19
C GLY A 110 16.10 -3.35 3.20
N ILE A 111 15.62 -2.10 2.99
CA ILE A 111 16.31 -1.12 2.15
C ILE A 111 17.63 -0.69 2.79
N CYS A 112 17.66 -0.43 4.10
CA CYS A 112 18.88 -0.13 4.83
C CYS A 112 19.88 -1.29 4.71
N LEU A 113 19.43 -2.53 4.85
CA LEU A 113 20.26 -3.72 4.71
C LEU A 113 20.79 -3.91 3.28
N HIS A 114 19.97 -3.57 2.26
CA HIS A 114 20.38 -3.71 0.87
C HIS A 114 21.35 -2.62 0.40
N HIS A 115 21.13 -1.39 0.85
CA HIS A 115 21.94 -0.23 0.46
C HIS A 115 22.97 0.17 1.50
N TRP A 116 23.26 -0.67 2.49
CA TRP A 116 24.13 -0.33 3.62
C TRP A 116 25.51 0.17 3.18
N GLN A 117 26.09 -0.44 2.12
CA GLN A 117 27.39 -0.03 1.58
C GLN A 117 27.37 1.41 1.07
N ARG A 118 26.28 1.82 0.42
CA ARG A 118 26.11 3.21 -0.08
C ARG A 118 25.78 4.19 1.04
N LEU A 119 24.99 3.75 2.04
CA LEU A 119 24.57 4.61 3.13
C LEU A 119 25.66 4.81 4.19
N LEU A 120 26.45 3.78 4.46
CA LEU A 120 27.47 3.78 5.49
C LEU A 120 28.90 3.83 4.94
N GLY A 121 29.10 3.77 3.63
CA GLY A 121 30.41 3.89 2.98
C GLY A 121 31.13 5.20 3.27
N TRP A 122 30.42 6.18 3.82
CA TRP A 122 30.95 7.45 4.32
C TRP A 122 31.46 7.35 5.76
N LEU A 123 31.13 6.29 6.49
CA LEU A 123 31.63 6.05 7.85
C LEU A 123 32.90 5.16 7.79
N PRO A 124 34.02 5.61 8.34
CA PRO A 124 35.25 4.84 8.34
C PRO A 124 35.19 3.54 9.15
N LEU A 125 34.09 3.32 9.85
CA LEU A 125 33.82 2.12 10.68
C LEU A 125 33.05 1.03 9.92
N ALA A 126 32.62 1.27 8.68
CA ALA A 126 31.88 0.26 7.91
C ALA A 126 32.85 -0.80 7.37
N PRO A 127 32.73 -2.08 7.77
CA PRO A 127 33.57 -3.13 7.24
C PRO A 127 33.33 -3.26 5.72
N ALA A 128 34.40 -3.22 4.95
CA ALA A 128 34.36 -3.21 3.48
C ALA A 128 33.68 -4.46 2.88
N SER A 129 33.54 -5.54 3.63
CA SER A 129 33.01 -6.81 3.15
C SER A 129 32.20 -7.55 4.21
N LEU A 130 30.95 -7.14 4.43
CA LEU A 130 30.02 -7.96 5.23
C LEU A 130 29.72 -9.31 4.57
N HIS A 131 29.89 -9.44 3.24
CA HIS A 131 29.69 -10.69 2.54
C HIS A 131 30.75 -11.75 2.87
N GLU A 132 31.95 -11.34 3.24
CA GLU A 132 33.09 -12.23 3.55
C GLU A 132 33.31 -12.42 5.05
N GLY A 133 32.55 -11.71 5.89
CA GLY A 133 32.67 -11.82 7.35
C GLY A 133 32.02 -13.08 7.93
N PRO A 134 32.37 -13.43 9.17
CA PRO A 134 31.80 -14.58 9.86
C PRO A 134 30.28 -14.44 9.97
N LEU A 135 29.55 -15.55 9.93
CA LEU A 135 28.08 -15.61 9.93
C LEU A 135 27.46 -14.78 11.08
N LEU A 136 28.07 -14.84 12.27
CA LEU A 136 27.60 -14.07 13.43
C LEU A 136 27.67 -12.56 13.20
N ALA A 137 28.70 -12.03 12.57
CA ALA A 137 28.81 -10.61 12.24
C ALA A 137 27.74 -10.18 11.21
N ARG A 138 27.44 -11.03 10.24
CA ARG A 138 26.38 -10.78 9.25
C ARG A 138 25.01 -10.78 9.89
N LEU A 139 24.72 -11.73 10.78
CA LEU A 139 23.44 -11.81 11.50
C LEU A 139 23.26 -10.65 12.47
N SER A 140 24.31 -10.26 13.22
CA SER A 140 24.23 -9.11 14.13
C SER A 140 23.96 -7.81 13.38
N PHE A 141 24.63 -7.61 12.24
CA PHE A 141 24.37 -6.44 11.40
C PHE A 141 22.95 -6.42 10.81
N ALA A 142 22.48 -7.57 10.31
CA ALA A 142 21.10 -7.67 9.82
C ALA A 142 20.08 -7.38 10.93
N ALA A 143 20.31 -7.89 12.13
CA ALA A 143 19.48 -7.60 13.29
C ALA A 143 19.45 -6.10 13.63
N VAL A 144 20.60 -5.43 13.63
CA VAL A 144 20.71 -3.98 13.86
C VAL A 144 20.02 -3.18 12.75
N ALA A 145 20.24 -3.54 11.48
CA ALA A 145 19.62 -2.87 10.34
C ALA A 145 18.08 -2.95 10.35
N LEU A 146 17.53 -4.04 10.87
CA LEU A 146 16.08 -4.20 11.05
C LEU A 146 15.58 -3.54 12.33
N ALA A 147 16.35 -3.60 13.42
CA ALA A 147 15.97 -3.05 14.71
C ALA A 147 15.97 -1.51 14.74
N LEU A 148 16.89 -0.85 14.02
CA LEU A 148 16.98 0.61 14.00
C LEU A 148 15.69 1.28 13.48
N PRO A 149 15.14 0.92 12.29
CA PRO A 149 13.87 1.48 11.84
C PRO A 149 12.71 1.11 12.75
N ALA A 150 12.72 -0.11 13.34
CA ALA A 150 11.71 -0.53 14.29
C ALA A 150 11.73 0.34 15.56
N ALA A 151 12.90 0.58 16.14
CA ALA A 151 13.07 1.46 17.28
C ALA A 151 12.67 2.91 16.97
N ALA A 152 13.11 3.44 15.82
CA ALA A 152 12.71 4.77 15.36
C ALA A 152 11.18 4.86 15.17
N GLY A 153 10.56 3.80 14.65
CA GLY A 153 9.11 3.73 14.47
C GLY A 153 8.31 3.71 15.77
N LEU A 154 8.88 3.31 16.90
CA LEU A 154 8.24 3.40 18.21
C LEU A 154 8.15 4.86 18.70
N TRP A 155 9.12 5.69 18.32
CA TRP A 155 9.19 7.12 18.69
C TRP A 155 8.41 8.02 17.73
N LEU A 156 8.29 7.61 16.45
CA LEU A 156 7.55 8.37 15.44
C LEU A 156 6.04 8.22 15.65
N LYS A 157 5.32 9.35 15.62
CA LYS A 157 3.85 9.29 15.55
C LYS A 157 3.43 8.49 14.32
N ARG A 158 2.41 7.64 14.46
CA ARG A 158 1.94 6.71 13.40
C ARG A 158 1.79 7.36 12.02
N ARG A 159 1.25 8.57 11.98
CA ARG A 159 1.05 9.33 10.72
C ARG A 159 2.35 9.66 9.97
N TRP A 160 3.46 9.86 10.68
CA TRP A 160 4.74 10.20 10.07
C TRP A 160 5.41 9.03 9.33
N LEU A 161 5.01 7.82 9.63
CA LEU A 161 5.50 6.63 8.92
C LEU A 161 5.13 6.64 7.44
N TYR A 162 3.97 7.20 7.11
CA TYR A 162 3.55 7.32 5.71
C TYR A 162 4.36 8.34 4.91
N THR A 163 4.93 9.36 5.54
CA THR A 163 5.76 10.35 4.82
C THR A 163 7.04 9.74 4.23
N GLY A 164 7.55 8.68 4.83
CA GLY A 164 8.69 7.92 4.31
C GLY A 164 8.35 7.01 3.12
N LEU A 165 7.08 6.71 2.89
CA LEU A 165 6.67 5.73 1.88
C LEU A 165 7.08 6.10 0.44
N PRO A 166 6.92 7.35 -0.05
CA PRO A 166 7.40 7.74 -1.38
C PRO A 166 8.91 7.56 -1.54
N MET A 167 9.68 7.87 -0.49
CA MET A 167 11.13 7.69 -0.49
C MET A 167 11.52 6.21 -0.56
N LEU A 168 10.84 5.35 0.21
CA LEU A 168 11.05 3.90 0.16
C LEU A 168 10.74 3.35 -1.23
N TRP A 169 9.65 3.81 -1.83
CA TRP A 169 9.27 3.41 -3.18
C TRP A 169 10.28 3.86 -4.24
N ALA A 170 10.74 5.11 -4.17
CA ALA A 170 11.77 5.65 -5.06
C ALA A 170 13.09 4.86 -4.94
N LEU A 171 13.51 4.50 -3.73
CA LEU A 171 14.72 3.69 -3.50
C LEU A 171 14.58 2.27 -4.05
N LEU A 172 13.38 1.67 -3.96
CA LEU A 172 13.13 0.37 -4.58
C LEU A 172 13.18 0.42 -6.10
N LEU A 173 12.62 1.48 -6.71
CA LEU A 173 12.68 1.68 -8.16
C LEU A 173 14.09 1.98 -8.67
N ALA A 174 14.86 2.78 -7.95
CA ALA A 174 16.25 3.13 -8.33
C ALA A 174 17.20 1.93 -8.46
N ARG A 175 16.77 0.75 -8.00
CA ARG A 175 17.48 -0.52 -8.20
C ARG A 175 17.38 -1.02 -9.64
N HIS A 176 16.32 -0.67 -10.35
CA HIS A 176 16.00 -1.17 -11.69
C HIS A 176 16.41 -0.21 -12.82
N LEU A 177 16.93 0.95 -12.46
CA LEU A 177 17.54 1.96 -13.35
C LEU A 177 19.07 1.92 -13.22
#